data_f2b1d7779b26ce3b593aee9ef96695eb
#
_entry.id   f2b1d7779b26ce3b593aee9ef96695eb
#
_cell.length_a   1.000
_cell.length_b   1.000
_cell.length_c   1.000
_cell.angle_alpha   90.00
_cell.angle_beta   90.00
_cell.angle_gamma   90.00
#
_symmetry.space_group_name_H-M   'P 1'
#
loop_
_entity.id
_entity.type
_entity.pdbx_description
1 polymer ?
#
loop_
_entity_poly.entity_id
_entity_poly.type
_entity_poly.pdbx_seq_one_letter_code
_entity_poly.pdbx_strand_id
1 'polypeptide(L)'
;MNLKKGLKNSMLESMNYINVYIASKKRLYDDLYLNPKNGDIYRECGNYQQRFREYIRNNKLYVVIDGIMYNKAKLIYDSVNKDNLPTKRYKVIVNNNDITHPTIDNIEITDLRSQENIITNNDENIIILLNDIETEINIEYLLSKLATKEYKVIISD
;
A
#
# COMPACT_ATOMS: atom_id res chain seq x y z
N MET A 1 2.62 22.43 -29.95
CA MET A 1 2.02 22.44 -28.60
C MET A 1 0.55 22.10 -28.72
N ASN A 2 0.09 20.99 -28.17
CA ASN A 2 -1.22 20.42 -28.49
C ASN A 2 -2.29 21.09 -27.59
N LEU A 3 -3.01 22.10 -28.11
CA LEU A 3 -4.11 22.82 -27.44
C LEU A 3 -5.16 21.89 -26.81
N LYS A 4 -5.42 20.72 -27.42
CA LYS A 4 -6.31 19.69 -26.88
C LYS A 4 -5.80 19.07 -25.56
N LYS A 5 -4.48 18.96 -25.35
CA LYS A 5 -3.87 18.41 -24.14
C LYS A 5 -3.98 19.40 -22.95
N GLY A 6 -3.87 20.69 -23.22
CA GLY A 6 -3.99 21.74 -22.20
C GLY A 6 -5.42 21.92 -21.66
N LEU A 7 -6.43 21.91 -22.54
CA LEU A 7 -7.84 21.99 -22.17
C LEU A 7 -8.29 20.76 -21.36
N LYS A 8 -7.76 19.60 -21.68
CA LYS A 8 -8.10 18.34 -21.01
C LYS A 8 -7.48 18.27 -19.60
N ASN A 9 -6.25 18.70 -19.42
CA ASN A 9 -5.63 18.79 -18.11
C ASN A 9 -6.38 19.74 -17.18
N SER A 10 -6.83 20.90 -17.68
CA SER A 10 -7.62 21.85 -16.87
C SER A 10 -8.99 21.28 -16.44
N MET A 11 -9.64 20.49 -17.28
CA MET A 11 -10.87 19.81 -16.93
C MET A 11 -10.67 18.72 -15.86
N LEU A 12 -9.59 17.92 -15.97
CA LEU A 12 -9.24 16.88 -14.98
C LEU A 12 -8.85 17.50 -13.64
N GLU A 13 -8.10 18.59 -13.65
CA GLU A 13 -7.75 19.36 -12.44
C GLU A 13 -9.01 19.93 -11.75
N SER A 14 -9.99 20.43 -12.51
CA SER A 14 -11.27 20.90 -11.97
C SER A 14 -12.10 19.78 -11.33
N MET A 15 -11.88 18.52 -11.73
CA MET A 15 -12.53 17.33 -11.19
C MET A 15 -11.70 16.63 -10.09
N ASN A 16 -10.61 17.23 -9.62
CA ASN A 16 -9.68 16.68 -8.61
C ASN A 16 -9.00 15.35 -9.01
N TYR A 17 -8.80 15.09 -10.29
CA TYR A 17 -8.06 13.94 -10.76
C TYR A 17 -6.57 14.25 -10.87
N ILE A 18 -5.75 13.30 -10.43
CA ILE A 18 -4.29 13.33 -10.55
C ILE A 18 -3.79 12.10 -11.29
N ASN A 19 -2.59 12.15 -11.84
CA ASN A 19 -1.95 10.98 -12.44
C ASN A 19 -1.53 9.96 -11.37
N VAL A 20 -1.70 8.68 -11.66
CA VAL A 20 -1.31 7.60 -10.76
C VAL A 20 0.21 7.44 -10.73
N TYR A 21 0.78 7.47 -9.53
CA TYR A 21 2.18 7.14 -9.28
C TYR A 21 2.31 5.76 -8.63
N ILE A 22 3.11 4.88 -9.23
CA ILE A 22 3.41 3.55 -8.68
C ILE A 22 4.81 3.56 -8.07
N ALA A 23 4.89 3.67 -6.76
CA ALA A 23 6.14 3.81 -6.02
C ALA A 23 7.10 2.62 -6.21
N SER A 24 6.58 1.38 -6.27
CA SER A 24 7.39 0.19 -6.52
C SER A 24 8.08 0.17 -7.88
N LYS A 25 7.54 0.91 -8.86
CA LYS A 25 8.09 1.09 -10.21
C LYS A 25 8.77 2.43 -10.39
N LYS A 26 8.68 3.32 -9.41
CA LYS A 26 9.14 4.73 -9.46
C LYS A 26 8.63 5.44 -10.73
N ARG A 27 7.36 5.19 -11.09
CA ARG A 27 6.79 5.64 -12.37
C ARG A 27 5.47 6.38 -12.18
N LEU A 28 5.37 7.54 -12.79
CA LEU A 28 4.12 8.27 -13.02
C LEU A 28 3.53 7.81 -14.36
N TYR A 29 2.22 7.53 -14.37
CA TYR A 29 1.50 7.09 -15.56
C TYR A 29 0.67 8.25 -16.14
N ASP A 30 0.90 8.58 -17.40
CA ASP A 30 0.21 9.68 -18.08
C ASP A 30 -1.23 9.33 -18.48
N ASP A 31 -1.54 8.05 -18.57
CA ASP A 31 -2.84 7.51 -19.00
C ASP A 31 -3.71 7.01 -17.85
N LEU A 32 -3.16 6.96 -16.63
CA LEU A 32 -3.87 6.53 -15.42
C LEU A 32 -4.22 7.72 -14.54
N TYR A 33 -5.47 7.82 -14.17
CA TYR A 33 -6.01 8.91 -13.37
C TYR A 33 -6.67 8.40 -12.11
N LEU A 34 -6.49 9.13 -11.03
CA LEU A 34 -6.99 8.83 -9.70
C LEU A 34 -7.65 10.08 -9.11
N ASN A 35 -8.84 9.94 -8.57
CA ASN A 35 -9.44 10.97 -7.71
C ASN A 35 -9.16 10.62 -6.24
N PRO A 36 -8.31 11.36 -5.53
CA PRO A 36 -7.95 11.01 -4.17
C PRO A 36 -9.07 11.22 -3.14
N LYS A 37 -10.12 11.99 -3.48
CA LYS A 37 -11.25 12.27 -2.58
C LYS A 37 -12.32 11.18 -2.58
N ASN A 38 -12.49 10.45 -3.69
CA ASN A 38 -13.47 9.37 -3.77
C ASN A 38 -12.84 8.02 -4.13
N GLY A 39 -11.54 8.00 -4.39
CA GLY A 39 -10.81 6.79 -4.72
C GLY A 39 -11.05 6.23 -6.13
N ASP A 40 -11.75 6.93 -7.02
CA ASP A 40 -11.97 6.48 -8.40
C ASP A 40 -10.64 6.40 -9.17
N ILE A 41 -10.42 5.27 -9.85
CA ILE A 41 -9.27 5.04 -10.71
C ILE A 41 -9.75 4.63 -12.09
N TYR A 42 -9.23 5.26 -13.13
CA TYR A 42 -9.49 4.87 -14.50
C TYR A 42 -8.27 5.06 -15.40
N ARG A 43 -8.27 4.34 -16.53
CA ARG A 43 -7.32 4.55 -17.63
C ARG A 43 -8.01 5.25 -18.77
N GLU A 44 -7.34 6.21 -19.36
CA GLU A 44 -7.78 6.83 -20.59
C GLU A 44 -7.36 6.00 -21.80
N CYS A 45 -8.33 5.51 -22.57
CA CYS A 45 -8.12 4.71 -23.76
C CYS A 45 -8.75 5.40 -24.97
N GLY A 46 -8.06 6.39 -25.54
CA GLY A 46 -8.57 7.16 -26.66
C GLY A 46 -9.86 7.93 -26.31
N ASN A 47 -11.02 7.43 -26.76
CA ASN A 47 -12.31 8.09 -26.57
C ASN A 47 -13.14 7.55 -25.39
N TYR A 48 -12.63 6.58 -24.63
CA TYR A 48 -13.34 6.00 -23.50
C TYR A 48 -12.46 5.89 -22.26
N GLN A 49 -13.09 5.74 -21.10
CA GLN A 49 -12.46 5.52 -19.82
C GLN A 49 -12.61 4.05 -19.43
N GLN A 50 -11.50 3.35 -19.21
CA GLN A 50 -11.49 2.01 -18.68
C GLN A 50 -11.42 2.07 -17.17
N ARG A 51 -12.44 1.55 -16.47
CA ARG A 51 -12.41 1.32 -15.03
C ARG A 51 -11.76 -0.02 -14.71
N PHE A 52 -11.10 -0.10 -13.56
CA PHE A 52 -10.43 -1.31 -13.12
C PHE A 52 -11.33 -2.14 -12.20
N ARG A 53 -11.10 -3.45 -12.19
CA ARG A 53 -11.75 -4.36 -11.23
C ARG A 53 -11.09 -4.19 -9.87
N GLU A 54 -11.92 -4.19 -8.84
CA GLU A 54 -11.51 -4.09 -7.45
C GLU A 54 -11.77 -5.40 -6.72
N TYR A 55 -10.89 -5.75 -5.78
CA TYR A 55 -10.96 -6.99 -5.02
C TYR A 55 -10.63 -6.71 -3.55
N ILE A 56 -11.39 -7.32 -2.65
CA ILE A 56 -11.08 -7.30 -1.21
C ILE A 56 -10.30 -8.57 -0.88
N ARG A 57 -9.14 -8.40 -0.26
CA ARG A 57 -8.31 -9.50 0.25
C ARG A 57 -7.63 -9.06 1.54
N ASN A 58 -7.69 -9.90 2.58
CA ASN A 58 -7.07 -9.63 3.89
C ASN A 58 -7.41 -8.23 4.43
N ASN A 59 -8.69 -7.88 4.43
CA ASN A 59 -9.18 -6.56 4.86
C ASN A 59 -8.53 -5.37 4.15
N LYS A 60 -8.15 -5.52 2.89
CA LYS A 60 -7.60 -4.45 2.06
C LYS A 60 -8.26 -4.47 0.69
N LEU A 61 -8.49 -3.29 0.13
CA LEU A 61 -9.00 -3.13 -1.23
C LEU A 61 -7.83 -3.06 -2.21
N TYR A 62 -7.91 -3.87 -3.26
CA TYR A 62 -6.91 -3.94 -4.32
C TYR A 62 -7.53 -3.59 -5.67
N VAL A 63 -6.73 -3.03 -6.54
CA VAL A 63 -7.06 -2.78 -7.95
C VAL A 63 -6.03 -3.49 -8.82
N VAL A 64 -6.48 -4.06 -9.94
CA VAL A 64 -5.59 -4.74 -10.90
C VAL A 64 -5.30 -3.81 -12.08
N ILE A 65 -4.04 -3.43 -12.24
CA ILE A 65 -3.53 -2.58 -13.32
C ILE A 65 -2.47 -3.39 -14.08
N ASP A 66 -2.68 -3.60 -15.37
CA ASP A 66 -1.77 -4.38 -16.24
C ASP A 66 -1.43 -5.77 -15.67
N GLY A 67 -2.44 -6.45 -15.12
CA GLY A 67 -2.29 -7.79 -14.54
C GLY A 67 -1.62 -7.83 -13.15
N ILE A 68 -1.22 -6.69 -12.61
CA ILE A 68 -0.58 -6.58 -11.29
C ILE A 68 -1.59 -6.02 -10.28
N MET A 69 -1.65 -6.67 -9.12
CA MET A 69 -2.53 -6.27 -8.03
C MET A 69 -1.85 -5.23 -7.14
N TYR A 70 -2.47 -4.06 -6.97
CA TYR A 70 -2.00 -2.96 -6.14
C TYR A 70 -2.98 -2.67 -5.01
N ASN A 71 -2.48 -2.42 -3.81
CA ASN A 71 -3.31 -1.91 -2.72
C ASN A 71 -3.79 -0.49 -3.07
N LYS A 72 -5.12 -0.30 -3.13
CA LYS A 72 -5.73 0.95 -3.58
C LYS A 72 -5.41 2.13 -2.67
N ALA A 73 -5.48 1.93 -1.35
CA ALA A 73 -5.11 2.97 -0.38
C ALA A 73 -3.65 3.41 -0.57
N LYS A 74 -2.75 2.45 -0.81
CA LYS A 74 -1.34 2.77 -1.06
C LYS A 74 -1.15 3.53 -2.37
N LEU A 75 -1.86 3.18 -3.44
CA LEU A 75 -1.82 3.94 -4.70
C LEU A 75 -2.29 5.38 -4.51
N ILE A 76 -3.37 5.60 -3.73
CA ILE A 76 -3.88 6.93 -3.42
C ILE A 76 -2.81 7.74 -2.68
N TYR A 77 -2.28 7.19 -1.59
CA TYR A 77 -1.28 7.87 -0.78
C TYR A 77 -0.02 8.20 -1.59
N ASP A 78 0.53 7.21 -2.31
CA ASP A 78 1.75 7.37 -3.10
C ASP A 78 1.59 8.40 -4.23
N SER A 79 0.41 8.44 -4.85
CA SER A 79 0.14 9.39 -5.95
C SER A 79 0.02 10.83 -5.47
N VAL A 80 -0.65 11.05 -4.33
CA VAL A 80 -0.78 12.38 -3.72
C VAL A 80 0.55 12.88 -3.20
N ASN A 81 1.34 12.02 -2.60
CA ASN A 81 2.60 12.37 -1.91
C ASN A 81 3.85 12.01 -2.74
N LYS A 82 3.75 11.84 -4.05
CA LYS A 82 4.83 11.32 -4.92
C LYS A 82 6.18 12.03 -4.77
N ASP A 83 6.17 13.32 -4.45
CA ASP A 83 7.36 14.16 -4.30
C ASP A 83 7.92 14.14 -2.86
N ASN A 84 7.13 13.62 -1.89
CA ASN A 84 7.46 13.60 -0.46
C ASN A 84 7.23 12.22 0.17
N LEU A 85 7.43 11.16 -0.58
CA LEU A 85 7.27 9.80 -0.03
C LEU A 85 8.31 9.52 1.06
N PRO A 86 7.93 8.80 2.13
CA PRO A 86 8.88 8.36 3.14
C PRO A 86 10.02 7.56 2.51
N THR A 87 11.27 7.89 2.87
CA THR A 87 12.46 7.17 2.40
C THR A 87 12.56 5.75 2.94
N LYS A 88 11.84 5.48 4.01
CA LYS A 88 11.80 4.20 4.72
C LYS A 88 10.51 3.45 4.42
N ARG A 89 10.51 2.14 4.67
CA ARG A 89 9.29 1.33 4.49
C ARG A 89 8.17 1.86 5.38
N TYR A 90 7.00 1.99 4.81
CA TYR A 90 5.80 2.42 5.50
C TYR A 90 4.61 1.55 5.09
N LYS A 91 3.64 1.48 5.97
CA LYS A 91 2.35 0.83 5.75
C LYS A 91 1.29 1.90 5.64
N VAL A 92 0.32 1.66 4.78
CA VAL A 92 -0.85 2.52 4.62
C VAL A 92 -2.03 1.85 5.30
N ILE A 93 -2.70 2.59 6.17
CA ILE A 93 -3.86 2.15 6.94
C ILE A 93 -5.06 2.99 6.51
N VAL A 94 -6.22 2.35 6.34
CA VAL A 94 -7.49 3.05 6.13
C VAL A 94 -8.21 3.15 7.46
N ASN A 95 -8.45 4.38 7.91
CA ASN A 95 -9.20 4.66 9.13
C ASN A 95 -10.70 4.42 8.91
N ASN A 96 -11.47 4.40 9.98
CA ASN A 96 -12.93 4.22 10.00
C ASN A 96 -13.43 2.81 9.62
N ASN A 97 -12.56 1.80 9.51
CA ASN A 97 -12.88 0.45 9.06
C ASN A 97 -13.60 0.38 7.69
N ASP A 98 -13.71 1.48 6.95
CA ASP A 98 -14.29 1.50 5.61
C ASP A 98 -13.20 1.21 4.55
N ILE A 99 -12.79 -0.04 4.52
CA ILE A 99 -11.79 -0.51 3.56
C ILE A 99 -12.27 -0.44 2.10
N THR A 100 -13.58 -0.31 1.88
CA THR A 100 -14.19 -0.32 0.54
C THR A 100 -14.09 1.02 -0.15
N HIS A 101 -13.91 2.11 0.60
CA HIS A 101 -13.82 3.47 0.08
C HIS A 101 -12.56 4.21 0.62
N PRO A 102 -11.35 3.74 0.30
CA PRO A 102 -10.15 4.47 0.69
C PRO A 102 -10.08 5.81 -0.06
N THR A 103 -9.92 6.88 0.71
CA THR A 103 -9.73 8.25 0.23
C THR A 103 -8.55 8.87 0.95
N ILE A 104 -7.99 9.95 0.41
CA ILE A 104 -6.84 10.62 1.06
C ILE A 104 -7.17 11.09 2.48
N ASP A 105 -8.43 11.42 2.74
CA ASP A 105 -8.89 11.96 4.02
C ASP A 105 -9.01 10.89 5.11
N ASN A 106 -9.11 9.59 4.74
CA ASN A 106 -9.20 8.47 5.68
C ASN A 106 -7.98 7.52 5.64
N ILE A 107 -6.90 7.96 5.00
CA ILE A 107 -5.66 7.19 4.90
C ILE A 107 -4.60 7.78 5.83
N GLU A 108 -3.98 6.91 6.61
CA GLU A 108 -2.81 7.24 7.42
C GLU A 108 -1.64 6.33 7.09
N ILE A 109 -0.43 6.77 7.42
CA ILE A 109 0.77 5.94 7.29
C ILE A 109 1.33 5.60 8.67
N THR A 110 1.86 4.38 8.77
CA THR A 110 2.64 3.94 9.91
C THR A 110 4.05 3.61 9.43
N ASP A 111 5.05 4.16 10.12
CA ASP A 111 6.45 3.79 9.89
C ASP A 111 6.66 2.34 10.36
N LEU A 112 7.10 1.47 9.45
CA LEU A 112 7.38 0.07 9.78
C LEU A 112 8.59 -0.12 10.70
N ARG A 113 9.30 0.96 11.04
CA ARG A 113 10.41 0.89 12.01
C ARG A 113 9.97 0.85 13.46
N SER A 114 8.78 1.36 13.76
CA SER A 114 8.24 1.30 15.13
C SER A 114 7.68 -0.08 15.49
N GLN A 115 7.58 -0.96 14.52
CA GLN A 115 7.32 -2.39 14.75
C GLN A 115 8.67 -3.14 14.74
N GLU A 116 9.55 -2.79 15.65
CA GLU A 116 10.54 -3.74 16.14
C GLU A 116 9.77 -5.00 16.54
N ASN A 117 10.26 -6.14 16.11
CA ASN A 117 9.68 -7.43 16.44
C ASN A 117 9.50 -7.52 17.95
N ILE A 118 8.31 -7.18 18.46
CA ILE A 118 8.03 -7.27 19.89
C ILE A 118 7.97 -8.77 20.17
N ILE A 119 9.03 -9.28 20.75
CA ILE A 119 9.07 -10.62 21.29
C ILE A 119 8.49 -10.52 22.69
N THR A 120 7.22 -10.89 22.85
CA THR A 120 6.64 -11.07 24.17
C THR A 120 6.80 -12.53 24.57
N ASN A 121 7.41 -12.75 25.73
CA ASN A 121 7.62 -14.08 26.27
C ASN A 121 6.44 -14.43 27.21
N ASN A 122 5.58 -15.36 26.81
CA ASN A 122 4.66 -16.03 27.71
C ASN A 122 5.22 -17.42 27.96
N ASP A 123 5.72 -17.67 29.13
CA ASP A 123 6.37 -18.85 29.75
C ASP A 123 6.75 -20.08 28.88
N GLU A 124 6.10 -20.32 27.74
CA GLU A 124 6.36 -21.46 26.83
C GLU A 124 6.39 -21.08 25.33
N ASN A 125 5.93 -19.89 24.96
CA ASN A 125 5.83 -19.47 23.54
C ASN A 125 6.36 -18.06 23.32
N ILE A 126 6.99 -17.87 22.19
CA ILE A 126 7.44 -16.57 21.72
C ILE A 126 6.47 -16.09 20.63
N ILE A 127 5.89 -14.92 20.82
CA ILE A 127 5.06 -14.28 19.80
C ILE A 127 5.98 -13.42 18.94
N ILE A 128 6.09 -13.76 17.67
CA ILE A 128 6.87 -13.01 16.68
C ILE A 128 5.92 -12.30 15.75
N LEU A 129 6.00 -10.97 15.70
CA LEU A 129 5.30 -10.14 14.72
C LEU A 129 6.19 -10.00 13.48
N LEU A 130 5.89 -10.79 12.45
CA LEU A 130 6.56 -10.69 11.15
C LEU A 130 5.59 -10.09 10.12
N ASN A 131 5.88 -8.90 9.63
CA ASN A 131 5.09 -8.25 8.58
C ASN A 131 3.57 -8.17 8.89
N ASP A 132 3.22 -7.80 10.12
CA ASP A 132 1.84 -7.76 10.64
C ASP A 132 1.15 -9.13 10.79
N ILE A 133 1.87 -10.21 10.70
CA ILE A 133 1.36 -11.55 11.01
C ILE A 133 1.87 -11.89 12.41
N GLU A 134 0.93 -11.97 13.34
CA GLU A 134 1.22 -12.51 14.66
C GLU A 134 1.39 -14.01 14.52
N THR A 135 2.58 -14.50 14.84
CA THR A 135 2.91 -15.93 14.76
C THR A 135 3.40 -16.38 16.13
N GLU A 136 2.65 -17.27 16.73
CA GLU A 136 3.04 -17.92 17.97
C GLU A 136 3.95 -19.11 17.63
N ILE A 137 5.14 -19.13 18.18
CA ILE A 137 6.12 -20.21 17.95
C ILE A 137 6.48 -20.81 19.30
N ASN A 138 6.33 -22.14 19.41
CA ASN A 138 6.80 -22.86 20.57
C ASN A 138 8.31 -22.76 20.71
N ILE A 139 8.80 -22.45 21.92
CA ILE A 139 10.22 -22.21 22.20
C ILE A 139 11.06 -23.46 21.89
N GLU A 140 10.58 -24.66 22.21
CA GLU A 140 11.32 -25.88 21.90
C GLU A 140 11.49 -26.10 20.41
N TYR A 141 10.44 -25.81 19.62
CA TYR A 141 10.51 -25.88 18.16
C TYR A 141 11.52 -24.86 17.62
N LEU A 142 11.48 -23.61 18.10
CA LEU A 142 12.42 -22.58 17.70
C LEU A 142 13.87 -22.97 18.03
N LEU A 143 14.12 -23.44 19.24
CA LEU A 143 15.46 -23.89 19.65
C LEU A 143 15.96 -25.08 18.81
N SER A 144 15.08 -26.02 18.46
CA SER A 144 15.44 -27.13 17.58
C SER A 144 15.89 -26.66 16.20
N LYS A 145 15.20 -25.64 15.64
CA LYS A 145 15.54 -25.05 14.35
C LYS A 145 16.81 -24.21 14.39
N LEU A 146 17.04 -23.48 15.47
CA LEU A 146 18.30 -22.76 15.68
C LEU A 146 19.50 -23.71 15.79
N ALA A 147 19.34 -24.86 16.46
CA ALA A 147 20.39 -25.87 16.57
C ALA A 147 20.78 -26.45 15.20
N THR A 148 19.82 -26.52 14.24
CA THR A 148 20.11 -26.97 12.86
C THR A 148 20.67 -25.87 11.96
N LYS A 149 20.87 -24.65 12.48
CA LYS A 149 21.31 -23.46 11.72
C LYS A 149 20.37 -23.03 10.58
N GLU A 150 19.15 -23.48 10.61
CA GLU A 150 18.12 -23.09 9.61
C GLU A 150 17.66 -21.64 9.76
N TYR A 151 17.80 -21.07 10.98
CA TYR A 151 17.42 -19.69 11.29
C TYR A 151 18.51 -19.00 12.14
N LYS A 152 18.63 -17.70 11.94
CA LYS A 152 19.43 -16.82 12.78
C LYS A 152 18.51 -15.80 13.43
N VAL A 153 18.41 -15.86 14.76
CA VAL A 153 17.71 -14.83 15.56
C VAL A 153 18.75 -13.82 16.02
N ILE A 154 18.51 -12.55 15.75
CA ILE A 154 19.29 -11.44 16.28
C ILE A 154 18.39 -10.77 17.32
N ILE A 155 18.76 -10.91 18.58
CA ILE A 155 18.12 -10.16 19.69
C ILE A 155 18.97 -8.91 19.87
N SER A 156 18.39 -7.74 19.68
CA SER A 156 19.02 -6.46 20.06
C SER A 156 18.47 -6.04 21.41
N ASP A 157 19.37 -5.79 22.36
CA ASP A 157 19.05 -5.15 23.64
C ASP A 157 18.62 -3.69 23.46
#